data_bc28c59b99ce0a97404a2d66c1814448
#
_entry.id   bc28c59b99ce0a97404a2d66c1814448
#
_cell.length_a   1.000
_cell.length_b   1.000
_cell.length_c   1.000
_cell.angle_alpha   90.00
_cell.angle_beta   90.00
_cell.angle_gamma   90.00
#
_symmetry.space_group_name_H-M   'P 1'
#
loop_
_entity.id
_entity.type
_entity.pdbx_description
1 polymer ?
#
loop_
_entity_poly.entity_id
_entity_poly.type
_entity_poly.pdbx_seq_one_letter_code
_entity_poly.pdbx_strand_id
1 'polypeptide(L)' 'MDPYNASALKLQKNLLNLRLERDRLRREGKDNEADALAEPIAKIEAAIQQLPDSFKPVTLQ' A
#
# COMPACT_ATOMS: atom_id res chain seq x y z
N MET A 1 17.02 -6.03 -15.65
CA MET A 1 16.10 -5.84 -14.52
C MET A 1 14.73 -5.46 -15.03
N ASP A 2 13.70 -6.13 -14.59
CA ASP A 2 12.34 -5.89 -15.04
C ASP A 2 11.77 -4.69 -14.27
N PRO A 3 11.48 -3.56 -14.93
CA PRO A 3 10.97 -2.37 -14.24
C PRO A 3 9.58 -2.59 -13.61
N TYR A 4 8.76 -3.44 -14.21
CA TYR A 4 7.44 -3.74 -13.65
C TYR A 4 7.55 -4.50 -12.34
N ASN A 5 8.45 -5.46 -12.28
CA ASN A 5 8.64 -6.23 -11.05
C ASN A 5 9.16 -5.35 -9.93
N ALA A 6 10.12 -4.49 -10.21
CA ALA A 6 10.64 -3.54 -9.23
C ALA A 6 9.56 -2.59 -8.76
N SER A 7 8.71 -2.11 -9.68
CA SER A 7 7.62 -1.21 -9.33
C SER A 7 6.57 -1.89 -8.47
N ALA A 8 6.24 -3.15 -8.76
CA ALA A 8 5.27 -3.90 -7.97
C ALA A 8 5.75 -4.08 -6.54
N LEU A 9 7.01 -4.44 -6.35
CA LEU A 9 7.59 -4.59 -5.02
C LEU A 9 7.61 -3.29 -4.25
N LYS A 10 7.94 -2.20 -4.94
CA LYS A 10 7.97 -0.87 -4.33
C LYS A 10 6.59 -0.44 -3.87
N LEU A 11 5.57 -0.66 -4.71
CA LEU A 11 4.20 -0.33 -4.36
C LEU A 11 3.73 -1.15 -3.17
N GLN A 12 4.02 -2.45 -3.16
CA GLN A 12 3.65 -3.32 -2.05
C GLN A 12 4.29 -2.87 -0.74
N LYS A 13 5.57 -2.50 -0.79
CA LYS A 13 6.29 -2.04 0.38
C LYS A 13 5.72 -0.73 0.90
N ASN A 14 5.41 0.20 0.00
CA ASN A 14 4.80 1.47 0.37
C ASN A 14 3.42 1.26 1.00
N LEU A 15 2.63 0.35 0.44
CA LEU A 15 1.31 0.04 0.98
C LEU A 15 1.42 -0.51 2.39
N LEU A 16 2.34 -1.42 2.63
CA LEU A 16 2.56 -1.98 3.96
C LEU A 16 2.95 -0.89 4.95
N ASN A 17 3.86 -0.01 4.57
CA ASN A 17 4.29 1.08 5.44
C ASN A 17 3.14 2.01 5.79
N LEU A 18 2.30 2.34 4.82
CA LEU A 18 1.14 3.21 5.06
C LEU A 18 0.12 2.54 5.99
N ARG A 19 -0.11 1.25 5.82
CA ARG A 19 -1.02 0.50 6.69
C ARG A 19 -0.51 0.46 8.12
N LEU A 20 0.77 0.23 8.31
CA LEU A 20 1.38 0.23 9.63
C LEU A 20 1.28 1.60 10.29
N GLU A 21 1.52 2.65 9.54
CA GLU A 21 1.42 4.02 10.04
C GLU A 21 -0.02 4.35 10.42
N ARG A 22 -0.99 3.96 9.60
CA ARG A 22 -2.40 4.15 9.91
C ARG A 22 -2.77 3.46 11.22
N ASP A 23 -2.35 2.21 11.37
CA ASP A 23 -2.68 1.44 12.59
C ASP A 23 -2.03 2.07 13.81
N ARG A 24 -0.80 2.57 13.68
CA ARG A 24 -0.13 3.26 14.77
C ARG A 24 -0.88 4.52 15.18
N LEU A 25 -1.32 5.31 14.20
CA LEU A 25 -2.07 6.53 14.47
C LEU A 25 -3.39 6.24 15.18
N ARG A 26 -4.08 5.18 14.78
CA ARG A 26 -5.32 4.78 15.45
C ARG A 26 -5.09 4.37 16.88
N ARG A 27 -4.01 3.64 17.13
CA ARG A 27 -3.67 3.24 18.51
C ARG A 27 -3.34 4.44 19.39
N GLU A 28 -2.81 5.51 18.79
CA GLU A 28 -2.51 6.75 19.50
C GLU A 28 -3.71 7.69 19.63
N GLY A 29 -4.86 7.28 19.12
CA GLY A 29 -6.06 8.10 19.17
C GLY A 29 -6.13 9.17 18.10
N LYS A 30 -5.26 9.11 17.09
CA LYS A 30 -5.19 10.10 16.02
C LYS A 30 -6.01 9.65 14.82
N ASP A 31 -7.31 9.49 15.02
CA ASP A 31 -8.19 8.92 14.00
C ASP A 31 -8.25 9.79 12.73
N ASN A 32 -8.25 11.11 12.88
CA ASN A 32 -8.29 12.00 11.73
C ASN A 32 -7.04 11.83 10.85
N GLU A 33 -5.89 11.69 11.48
CA GLU A 33 -4.64 11.47 10.75
C GLU A 33 -4.61 10.09 10.11
N ALA A 34 -5.14 9.08 10.81
CA ALA A 34 -5.25 7.74 10.26
C ALA A 34 -6.17 7.74 9.03
N ASP A 35 -7.30 8.42 9.11
CA ASP A 35 -8.24 8.52 7.99
C ASP A 35 -7.62 9.23 6.79
N ALA A 36 -6.74 10.20 7.02
CA ALA A 36 -6.05 10.88 5.93
C ALA A 36 -5.17 9.93 5.12
N LEU A 37 -4.70 8.84 5.71
CA LEU A 37 -3.90 7.86 5.00
C LEU A 37 -4.75 6.92 4.13
N ALA A 38 -6.06 6.90 4.31
CA ALA A 38 -6.94 6.04 3.51
C ALA A 38 -6.85 6.39 2.02
N GLU A 39 -6.70 7.66 1.68
CA GLU A 39 -6.60 8.08 0.29
C GLU A 39 -5.33 7.56 -0.41
N PRO A 40 -4.13 7.79 0.12
CA PRO A 40 -2.93 7.25 -0.53
C PRO A 40 -2.92 5.72 -0.51
N ILE A 41 -3.46 5.08 0.53
CA ILE A 41 -3.58 3.62 0.56
C ILE A 41 -4.45 3.14 -0.60
N ALA A 42 -5.61 3.75 -0.79
CA ALA A 42 -6.52 3.36 -1.87
C ALA A 42 -5.88 3.55 -3.25
N LYS A 43 -5.12 4.61 -3.43
CA LYS A 43 -4.43 4.87 -4.69
C LYS A 43 -3.38 3.80 -5.00
N ILE A 44 -2.62 3.39 -4.00
CA ILE A 44 -1.60 2.36 -4.18
C ILE A 44 -2.27 1.01 -4.44
N GLU A 45 -3.33 0.68 -3.72
CA GLU A 45 -4.08 -0.55 -3.95
C GLU A 45 -4.63 -0.60 -5.37
N ALA A 46 -5.18 0.51 -5.86
CA ALA A 46 -5.68 0.57 -7.23
C ALA A 46 -4.56 0.39 -8.24
N ALA A 47 -3.40 1.00 -7.99
CA ALA A 47 -2.25 0.86 -8.88
C ALA A 47 -1.78 -0.60 -8.96
N ILE A 48 -1.75 -1.28 -7.81
CA ILE A 48 -1.36 -2.70 -7.77
C ILE A 48 -2.35 -3.55 -8.57
N GLN A 49 -3.64 -3.27 -8.44
CA GLN A 49 -4.67 -4.03 -9.15
C GLN A 49 -4.63 -3.81 -10.66
N GLN A 50 -4.09 -2.69 -11.11
CA GLN A 50 -3.95 -2.41 -12.54
C GLN A 50 -2.73 -3.06 -13.16
N LEU A 51 -1.86 -3.66 -12.38
CA LEU A 51 -0.71 -4.38 -12.91
C LEU A 51 -1.18 -5.66 -13.60
N PRO A 52 -0.45 -6.10 -14.66
CA PRO A 52 -0.71 -7.42 -15.25
C PRO A 52 -0.61 -8.51 -14.19
N ASP A 53 -1.41 -9.57 -14.34
CA ASP A 53 -1.43 -10.65 -13.34
C ASP A 53 -0.06 -11.24 -13.07
N SER A 54 0.78 -11.31 -14.09
CA SER A 54 2.13 -11.84 -13.93
C SER A 54 3.04 -10.96 -13.07
N PHE A 55 2.64 -9.71 -12.84
CA PHE A 55 3.43 -8.74 -12.06
C PHE A 55 2.79 -8.39 -10.74
N LYS A 56 1.59 -8.88 -10.47
CA LYS A 56 0.94 -8.61 -9.20
C LYS A 56 1.70 -9.28 -8.07
N PRO A 57 2.01 -8.56 -6.98
CA PRO A 57 2.68 -9.19 -5.86
C PRO A 57 1.78 -10.22 -5.19
N VAL A 58 2.41 -11.22 -4.59
CA VAL A 58 1.68 -12.22 -3.83
C VAL A 58 1.04 -11.53 -2.64
N THR A 59 -0.26 -11.77 -2.45
CA THR A 59 -0.97 -11.17 -1.34
C THR A 59 -0.56 -11.81 -0.03
N LEU A 60 -0.02 -11.01 0.85
CA LEU A 60 0.34 -11.45 2.19
C LEU A 60 -0.85 -11.20 3.11
N GLN A 61 -1.66 -12.20 3.25
CA GLN A 61 -2.80 -12.14 4.16
C GLN A 61 -2.76 -13.30 5.12
#